data_e30f149902a88b235aac689219bbae71
#
_entry.id   e30f149902a88b235aac689219bbae71
#
_cell.length_a   1.000
_cell.length_b   1.000
_cell.length_c   1.000
_cell.angle_alpha   90.00
_cell.angle_beta   90.00
_cell.angle_gamma   90.00
#
_symmetry.space_group_name_H-M   'P 1'
#
loop_
_entity.id
_entity.type
_entity.pdbx_description
1 polymer ?
#
loop_
_entity_poly.entity_id
_entity_poly.type
_entity_poly.pdbx_seq_one_letter_code
_entity_poly.pdbx_strand_id
1 'polypeptide(L)'
;MACSDPEPAKEPVLSGVPTDSVCPAGSKLTYDSWGSTFFATYCTRCHSKTREGEQRNGAPDGYNWDDLNSVRAHQEQIDLMAAASIDVVNHEMPPSDPRPPTSERQKLGEWLACGAP
;
A
#
# COMPACT_ATOMS: atom_id res chain seq x y z
N MET A 1 12.40 14.78 -1.79
CA MET A 1 11.30 14.30 -2.63
C MET A 1 10.48 13.23 -1.93
N ALA A 2 9.23 13.49 -1.73
CA ALA A 2 8.37 12.53 -1.09
C ALA A 2 8.05 11.38 -2.03
N CYS A 3 7.75 10.23 -1.46
CA CYS A 3 7.32 9.07 -2.21
C CYS A 3 5.84 9.23 -2.56
N SER A 4 5.53 10.19 -3.40
CA SER A 4 4.18 10.46 -3.83
C SER A 4 4.17 10.75 -5.32
N ASP A 5 3.04 10.49 -5.94
CA ASP A 5 2.89 10.51 -7.38
C ASP A 5 1.88 11.58 -7.79
N PRO A 6 2.28 12.54 -8.64
CA PRO A 6 1.36 13.58 -9.10
C PRO A 6 0.45 13.09 -10.22
N GLU A 7 -0.10 11.96 -10.11
CA GLU A 7 -0.91 11.35 -11.15
C GLU A 7 -2.14 12.19 -11.50
N PRO A 8 -2.42 12.41 -12.78
CA PRO A 8 -3.59 13.19 -13.16
C PRO A 8 -4.88 12.43 -12.87
N ALA A 9 -5.84 13.13 -12.34
CA ALA A 9 -7.16 12.58 -12.08
C ALA A 9 -7.92 12.55 -13.40
N LYS A 10 -8.45 11.40 -13.74
CA LYS A 10 -9.28 11.27 -14.93
C LYS A 10 -10.55 10.50 -14.71
N GLU A 11 -10.73 9.94 -13.55
CA GLU A 11 -11.87 9.09 -13.24
C GLU A 11 -12.65 9.68 -12.09
N PRO A 12 -13.95 9.38 -12.00
CA PRO A 12 -14.71 9.80 -10.83
C PRO A 12 -14.39 8.96 -9.59
N VAL A 13 -13.30 8.21 -9.61
CA VAL A 13 -12.88 7.40 -8.46
C VAL A 13 -12.18 8.27 -7.45
N LEU A 14 -12.53 8.10 -6.20
CA LEU A 14 -11.91 8.85 -5.12
C LEU A 14 -10.51 8.32 -4.85
N SER A 15 -9.63 9.20 -4.36
CA SER A 15 -8.28 8.84 -3.97
C SER A 15 -7.94 9.54 -2.67
N GLY A 16 -7.09 8.92 -1.84
CA GLY A 16 -6.68 9.48 -0.56
C GLY A 16 -7.76 9.39 0.50
N VAL A 17 -8.70 8.46 0.35
CA VAL A 17 -9.79 8.28 1.31
C VAL A 17 -9.83 6.82 1.75
N PRO A 18 -10.46 6.53 2.90
CA PRO A 18 -10.58 5.14 3.34
C PRO A 18 -11.32 4.30 2.31
N THR A 19 -10.81 3.11 2.03
CA THR A 19 -11.44 2.23 1.06
C THR A 19 -12.70 1.59 1.59
N ASP A 20 -12.82 1.47 2.90
CA ASP A 20 -13.92 0.74 3.56
C ASP A 20 -14.01 -0.70 3.06
N SER A 21 -12.85 -1.27 2.71
CA SER A 21 -12.78 -2.66 2.28
C SER A 21 -13.21 -3.58 3.41
N VAL A 22 -13.79 -4.71 3.04
CA VAL A 22 -14.19 -5.72 4.02
C VAL A 22 -13.41 -6.99 3.77
N CYS A 23 -13.19 -7.76 4.84
CA CYS A 23 -12.53 -9.05 4.73
C CYS A 23 -13.59 -10.08 4.32
N PRO A 24 -13.50 -10.61 3.09
CA PRO A 24 -14.49 -11.62 2.67
C PRO A 24 -14.26 -12.93 3.39
N ALA A 25 -15.34 -13.68 3.58
CA ALA A 25 -15.23 -15.02 4.14
C ALA A 25 -14.34 -15.86 3.22
N GLY A 26 -13.38 -16.57 3.82
CA GLY A 26 -12.50 -17.42 3.06
C GLY A 26 -11.33 -16.71 2.39
N SER A 27 -11.07 -15.47 2.72
CA SER A 27 -9.88 -14.79 2.20
C SER A 27 -8.63 -15.57 2.60
N LYS A 28 -7.72 -15.74 1.65
CA LYS A 28 -6.51 -16.54 1.85
C LYS A 28 -5.25 -15.69 1.71
N LEU A 29 -5.40 -14.38 1.64
CA LEU A 29 -4.25 -13.49 1.51
C LEU A 29 -3.52 -13.39 2.85
N THR A 30 -2.23 -13.71 2.82
CA THR A 30 -1.37 -13.55 4.00
C THR A 30 -0.11 -12.81 3.59
N TYR A 31 0.65 -12.36 4.58
CA TYR A 31 1.93 -11.71 4.28
C TYR A 31 2.84 -12.68 3.54
N ASP A 32 2.92 -13.92 4.00
CA ASP A 32 3.80 -14.91 3.37
C ASP A 32 3.37 -15.27 1.96
N SER A 33 2.07 -15.41 1.73
CA SER A 33 1.58 -15.88 0.44
C SER A 33 1.44 -14.77 -0.60
N TRP A 34 1.23 -13.52 -0.14
CA TRP A 34 0.95 -12.43 -1.06
C TRP A 34 1.63 -11.13 -0.67
N GLY A 35 1.51 -10.73 0.60
CA GLY A 35 1.91 -9.38 1.03
C GLY A 35 3.39 -9.10 0.84
N SER A 36 4.25 -10.04 1.23
CA SER A 36 5.70 -9.82 1.15
C SER A 36 6.13 -9.56 -0.28
N THR A 37 5.58 -10.29 -1.24
CA THR A 37 5.89 -10.09 -2.65
C THR A 37 5.34 -8.76 -3.15
N PHE A 38 4.11 -8.41 -2.73
CA PHE A 38 3.51 -7.15 -3.11
C PHE A 38 4.39 -5.98 -2.65
N PHE A 39 4.75 -5.96 -1.37
CA PHE A 39 5.55 -4.87 -0.83
C PHE A 39 6.95 -4.84 -1.44
N ALA A 40 7.56 -6.00 -1.65
CA ALA A 40 8.89 -6.07 -2.26
C ALA A 40 8.86 -5.53 -3.69
N THR A 41 7.78 -5.77 -4.40
CA THR A 41 7.68 -5.34 -5.80
C THR A 41 7.46 -3.83 -5.90
N TYR A 42 6.63 -3.25 -5.02
CA TYR A 42 6.14 -1.91 -5.22
C TYR A 42 6.59 -0.89 -4.18
N CYS A 43 7.00 -1.30 -3.00
CA CYS A 43 7.09 -0.39 -1.87
C CYS A 43 8.45 -0.31 -1.20
N THR A 44 9.20 -1.40 -1.13
CA THR A 44 10.41 -1.43 -0.30
C THR A 44 11.59 -0.68 -0.88
N ARG A 45 11.49 -0.17 -2.08
CA ARG A 45 12.53 0.70 -2.61
C ARG A 45 12.62 2.01 -1.83
N CYS A 46 11.58 2.37 -1.09
CA CYS A 46 11.56 3.53 -0.19
C CYS A 46 11.29 3.10 1.24
N HIS A 47 10.38 2.15 1.42
CA HIS A 47 9.87 1.74 2.73
C HIS A 47 10.53 0.46 3.20
N SER A 48 11.85 0.50 3.43
CA SER A 48 12.58 -0.66 3.90
C SER A 48 13.43 -0.30 5.11
N LYS A 49 13.49 -1.19 6.08
CA LYS A 49 14.34 -1.01 7.25
C LYS A 49 15.83 -0.99 6.89
N THR A 50 16.18 -1.40 5.66
CA THR A 50 17.55 -1.34 5.19
C THR A 50 17.90 -0.03 4.52
N ARG A 51 16.94 0.88 4.36
CA ARG A 51 17.13 2.18 3.72
C ARG A 51 17.20 3.29 4.75
N GLU A 52 18.11 4.23 4.56
CA GLU A 52 18.31 5.33 5.48
C GLU A 52 18.45 6.64 4.73
N GLY A 53 18.02 7.72 5.36
CA GLY A 53 18.20 9.06 4.84
C GLY A 53 17.60 9.23 3.45
N GLU A 54 18.42 9.72 2.53
CA GLU A 54 17.96 10.01 1.18
C GLU A 54 17.53 8.77 0.40
N GLN A 55 18.01 7.60 0.81
CA GLN A 55 17.62 6.35 0.16
C GLN A 55 16.13 6.07 0.31
N ARG A 56 15.49 6.68 1.29
CA ARG A 56 14.08 6.50 1.54
C ARG A 56 13.19 7.39 0.68
N ASN A 57 13.76 8.31 -0.05
CA ASN A 57 13.03 9.20 -0.95
C ASN A 57 11.85 9.91 -0.28
N GLY A 58 12.05 10.33 0.97
CA GLY A 58 11.02 11.05 1.73
C GLY A 58 10.11 10.17 2.55
N ALA A 59 10.24 8.84 2.48
CA ALA A 59 9.45 7.97 3.33
C ALA A 59 9.88 8.14 4.79
N PRO A 60 8.93 8.34 5.72
CA PRO A 60 9.30 8.55 7.12
C PRO A 60 9.99 7.33 7.72
N ASP A 61 10.89 7.58 8.66
CA ASP A 61 11.51 6.49 9.40
C ASP A 61 10.43 5.70 10.13
N GLY A 62 10.62 4.39 10.19
CA GLY A 62 9.66 3.53 10.86
C GLY A 62 8.51 3.07 9.99
N TYR A 63 8.39 3.62 8.78
CA TYR A 63 7.39 3.18 7.81
C TYR A 63 8.04 2.14 6.91
N ASN A 64 8.22 0.93 7.43
CA ASN A 64 8.99 -0.12 6.77
C ASN A 64 8.07 -1.28 6.39
N TRP A 65 7.84 -1.46 5.10
CA TRP A 65 6.88 -2.44 4.62
C TRP A 65 7.51 -3.84 4.40
N ASP A 66 8.78 -3.99 4.74
CA ASP A 66 9.43 -5.29 4.86
C ASP A 66 9.45 -5.77 6.32
N ASP A 67 8.65 -5.13 7.17
CA ASP A 67 8.47 -5.49 8.57
C ASP A 67 6.97 -5.55 8.83
N LEU A 68 6.46 -6.75 9.07
CA LEU A 68 5.01 -6.93 9.24
C LEU A 68 4.46 -6.16 10.42
N ASN A 69 5.24 -6.04 11.50
CA ASN A 69 4.79 -5.26 12.64
C ASN A 69 4.62 -3.79 12.28
N SER A 70 5.52 -3.27 11.45
CA SER A 70 5.42 -1.90 10.97
C SER A 70 4.20 -1.71 10.07
N VAL A 71 3.95 -2.68 9.19
CA VAL A 71 2.76 -2.65 8.33
C VAL A 71 1.50 -2.61 9.19
N ARG A 72 1.42 -3.48 10.18
CA ARG A 72 0.25 -3.55 11.06
C ARG A 72 0.04 -2.27 11.87
N ALA A 73 1.12 -1.61 12.23
CA ALA A 73 1.03 -0.35 12.97
C ALA A 73 0.55 0.80 12.09
N HIS A 74 0.63 0.66 10.77
CA HIS A 74 0.33 1.75 9.82
C HIS A 74 -0.73 1.35 8.79
N GLN A 75 -1.63 0.45 9.15
CA GLN A 75 -2.63 -0.05 8.21
C GLN A 75 -3.47 1.07 7.60
N GLU A 76 -3.86 2.03 8.41
CA GLU A 76 -4.70 3.12 7.94
C GLU A 76 -3.98 3.96 6.87
N GLN A 77 -2.72 4.30 7.11
CA GLN A 77 -1.96 5.08 6.15
C GLN A 77 -1.77 4.32 4.84
N ILE A 78 -1.51 3.02 4.93
CA ILE A 78 -1.32 2.21 3.73
C ILE A 78 -2.62 2.17 2.93
N ASP A 79 -3.75 2.03 3.61
CA ASP A 79 -5.05 2.02 2.96
C ASP A 79 -5.29 3.33 2.22
N LEU A 80 -5.07 4.46 2.88
CA LEU A 80 -5.31 5.78 2.31
C LEU A 80 -4.39 6.09 1.13
N MET A 81 -3.20 5.50 1.10
CA MET A 81 -2.20 5.86 0.10
C MET A 81 -2.13 4.90 -1.07
N ALA A 82 -2.52 3.64 -0.90
CA ALA A 82 -2.21 2.64 -1.90
C ALA A 82 -3.32 1.64 -2.18
N ALA A 83 -4.28 1.47 -1.28
CA ALA A 83 -5.29 0.41 -1.44
C ALA A 83 -6.48 0.89 -2.27
N ALA A 84 -7.29 -0.06 -2.72
CA ALA A 84 -8.47 0.24 -3.50
C ALA A 84 -9.66 -0.60 -3.05
N SER A 85 -10.83 -0.12 -3.40
CA SER A 85 -12.08 -0.87 -3.33
C SER A 85 -12.81 -0.60 -4.63
N ILE A 86 -14.09 -0.93 -4.68
CA ILE A 86 -14.83 -0.73 -5.92
C ILE A 86 -15.02 0.76 -6.25
N ASP A 87 -15.12 1.60 -5.23
CA ASP A 87 -15.37 3.03 -5.40
C ASP A 87 -14.15 3.92 -5.16
N VAL A 88 -13.07 3.35 -4.65
CA VAL A 88 -11.89 4.12 -4.24
C VAL A 88 -10.66 3.48 -4.83
N VAL A 89 -9.83 4.29 -5.48
CA VAL A 89 -8.51 3.84 -5.93
C VAL A 89 -7.50 4.84 -5.39
N ASN A 90 -6.84 4.49 -4.29
CA ASN A 90 -5.81 5.33 -3.71
C ASN A 90 -4.50 5.06 -4.44
N HIS A 91 -4.02 6.06 -5.16
CA HIS A 91 -2.85 5.90 -6.03
C HIS A 91 -1.72 6.85 -5.68
N GLU A 92 -1.70 7.36 -4.45
CA GLU A 92 -0.63 8.24 -4.01
C GLU A 92 0.69 7.51 -3.90
N MET A 93 0.65 6.22 -3.56
CA MET A 93 1.84 5.39 -3.46
C MET A 93 1.68 4.14 -4.32
N PRO A 94 2.73 3.66 -4.97
CA PRO A 94 4.07 4.25 -5.07
C PRO A 94 4.10 5.44 -6.02
N PRO A 95 5.13 6.30 -5.91
CA PRO A 95 5.18 7.54 -6.71
C PRO A 95 5.62 7.33 -8.15
N SER A 96 6.17 6.18 -8.45
CA SER A 96 6.71 5.90 -9.78
C SER A 96 6.61 4.41 -10.06
N ASP A 97 6.86 4.04 -11.31
CA ASP A 97 6.84 2.64 -11.72
C ASP A 97 7.91 1.82 -11.01
N PRO A 98 7.64 0.56 -10.72
CA PRO A 98 6.39 -0.14 -11.02
C PRO A 98 5.28 0.26 -10.06
N ARG A 99 4.08 0.39 -10.60
CA ARG A 99 2.87 0.69 -9.81
C ARG A 99 1.93 -0.49 -9.89
N PRO A 100 1.27 -0.83 -8.79
CA PRO A 100 0.35 -1.97 -8.84
C PRO A 100 -0.89 -1.61 -9.65
N PRO A 101 -1.41 -2.58 -10.43
CA PRO A 101 -2.69 -2.39 -11.07
C PRO A 101 -3.81 -2.33 -10.04
N THR A 102 -4.96 -1.81 -10.44
CA THR A 102 -6.10 -1.66 -9.54
C THR A 102 -6.47 -2.98 -8.86
N SER A 103 -6.39 -4.09 -9.58
CA SER A 103 -6.74 -5.39 -8.98
C SER A 103 -5.82 -5.75 -7.81
N GLU A 104 -4.54 -5.41 -7.89
CA GLU A 104 -3.62 -5.65 -6.78
C GLU A 104 -3.86 -4.68 -5.64
N ARG A 105 -4.24 -3.45 -5.94
CA ARG A 105 -4.61 -2.48 -4.90
C ARG A 105 -5.88 -2.93 -4.17
N GLN A 106 -6.79 -3.58 -4.87
CA GLN A 106 -8.00 -4.13 -4.25
C GLN A 106 -7.66 -5.29 -3.33
N LYS A 107 -6.71 -6.12 -3.72
CA LYS A 107 -6.20 -7.18 -2.83
C LYS A 107 -5.56 -6.59 -1.58
N LEU A 108 -4.86 -5.48 -1.74
CA LEU A 108 -4.27 -4.79 -0.59
C LEU A 108 -5.36 -4.35 0.39
N GLY A 109 -6.44 -3.75 -0.13
CA GLY A 109 -7.57 -3.36 0.72
C GLY A 109 -8.17 -4.54 1.45
N GLU A 110 -8.39 -5.64 0.75
CA GLU A 110 -8.92 -6.87 1.35
C GLU A 110 -7.98 -7.38 2.45
N TRP A 111 -6.71 -7.46 2.15
CA TRP A 111 -5.72 -7.98 3.10
C TRP A 111 -5.64 -7.13 4.37
N LEU A 112 -5.65 -5.80 4.19
CA LEU A 112 -5.65 -4.89 5.34
C LEU A 112 -6.93 -5.04 6.17
N ALA A 113 -8.08 -5.17 5.48
CA ALA A 113 -9.36 -5.37 6.16
C ALA A 113 -9.39 -6.67 6.97
N CYS A 114 -8.62 -7.66 6.55
CA CYS A 114 -8.51 -8.92 7.27
C CYS A 114 -7.51 -8.85 8.43
N GLY A 115 -6.93 -7.70 8.69
CA GLY A 115 -6.01 -7.50 9.80
C GLY A 115 -4.55 -7.73 9.43
N ALA A 116 -4.24 -7.70 8.16
CA ALA A 116 -2.88 -7.90 7.64
C ALA A 116 -2.27 -9.22 8.15
N PRO A 117 -2.92 -10.33 7.93
CA PRO A 117 -2.46 -11.62 8.46
C PRO A 117 -1.17 -12.15 7.84
#